data_f9c30d4c94be988ea565d494ab6fe386
#
_entry.id   f9c30d4c94be988ea565d494ab6fe386
#
_cell.length_a   1.000
_cell.length_b   1.000
_cell.length_c   1.000
_cell.angle_alpha   90.00
_cell.angle_beta   90.00
_cell.angle_gamma   90.00
#
_symmetry.space_group_name_H-M   'P 1'
#
loop_
_entity.id
_entity.type
_entity.pdbx_description
1 polymer ?
#
loop_
_entity_poly.entity_id
_entity_poly.type
_entity_poly.pdbx_seq_one_letter_code
_entity_poly.pdbx_strand_id
1 'polypeptide(L)'
;PQAYLMDEPLSNLDAKLRVHMRAEIASLQTELGVTTIYVTHDQVEAMTMGDRVAVMRKGEIQQVAPPQELYEEPVNLFVGGFIGSPAMNLVEASIERDNGRLAVQMGEHALALGDDVLATRPALERYVGRKIVVGVRPENLEDAALEPDTPEDQRLRGVVVLREPLGSEIVAHFTVAAPPALTEDVRELARDVGQESAVQAAAAEGANETVMVGRFGPRSRIKNGDVVDVAVETGALHFFDMETGLGVYSQGGQAKLDTQSNNGEGAQG
;
A
#
# COMPACT_ATOMS: atom_id res chain seq x y z
N PRO A 1 29.79 17.11 -15.07
CA PRO A 1 28.61 17.92 -14.77
C PRO A 1 28.40 18.00 -13.25
N GLN A 2 27.67 19.00 -12.79
CA GLN A 2 27.32 19.13 -11.37
C GLN A 2 26.08 18.27 -11.00
N ALA A 3 25.25 17.96 -11.97
CA ALA A 3 24.09 17.10 -11.84
C ALA A 3 23.74 16.43 -13.18
N TYR A 4 23.10 15.27 -13.11
CA TYR A 4 22.45 14.62 -14.25
C TYR A 4 20.94 14.77 -14.14
N LEU A 5 20.29 15.02 -15.28
CA LEU A 5 18.82 15.02 -15.41
C LEU A 5 18.45 13.95 -16.43
N MET A 6 17.70 12.96 -15.99
CA MET A 6 17.27 11.84 -16.83
C MET A 6 15.74 11.76 -16.82
N ASP A 7 15.15 11.86 -18.00
CA ASP A 7 13.71 11.80 -18.19
C ASP A 7 13.35 10.48 -18.89
N GLU A 8 12.75 9.56 -18.16
CA GLU A 8 12.33 8.21 -18.59
C GLU A 8 13.36 7.45 -19.45
N PRO A 9 14.64 7.36 -19.05
CA PRO A 9 15.70 6.88 -19.94
C PRO A 9 15.56 5.40 -20.34
N LEU A 10 14.78 4.61 -19.60
CA LEU A 10 14.61 3.16 -19.84
C LEU A 10 13.24 2.79 -20.43
N SER A 11 12.36 3.76 -20.71
CA SER A 11 10.98 3.52 -21.15
C SER A 11 10.85 2.71 -22.44
N ASN A 12 11.81 2.86 -23.36
CA ASN A 12 11.80 2.20 -24.68
C ASN A 12 12.56 0.87 -24.73
N LEU A 13 13.01 0.34 -23.57
CA LEU A 13 13.77 -0.92 -23.51
C LEU A 13 12.86 -2.11 -23.20
N ASP A 14 13.22 -3.27 -23.75
CA ASP A 14 12.60 -4.53 -23.34
C ASP A 14 12.91 -4.86 -21.87
N ALA A 15 12.09 -5.74 -21.27
CA ALA A 15 12.17 -6.05 -19.85
C ALA A 15 13.55 -6.58 -19.38
N LYS A 16 14.22 -7.41 -20.21
CA LYS A 16 15.52 -7.98 -19.86
C LYS A 16 16.63 -6.93 -19.91
N LEU A 17 16.62 -6.11 -20.95
CA LEU A 17 17.59 -5.03 -21.12
C LEU A 17 17.38 -3.95 -20.04
N ARG A 18 16.12 -3.65 -19.69
CA ARG A 18 15.78 -2.70 -18.62
C ARG A 18 16.38 -3.13 -17.27
N VAL A 19 16.27 -4.41 -16.89
CA VAL A 19 16.90 -4.93 -15.65
C VAL A 19 18.40 -4.73 -15.64
N HIS A 20 19.08 -5.04 -16.78
CA HIS A 20 20.51 -4.85 -16.91
C HIS A 20 20.92 -3.39 -16.83
N MET A 21 20.22 -2.51 -17.57
CA MET A 21 20.54 -1.09 -17.61
C MET A 21 20.29 -0.37 -16.28
N ARG A 22 19.28 -0.80 -15.49
CA ARG A 22 19.10 -0.29 -14.12
C ARG A 22 20.34 -0.52 -13.27
N ALA A 23 20.88 -1.74 -13.29
CA ALA A 23 22.09 -2.07 -12.53
C ALA A 23 23.31 -1.24 -12.98
N GLU A 24 23.48 -1.06 -14.27
CA GLU A 24 24.56 -0.26 -14.86
C GLU A 24 24.45 1.22 -14.46
N ILE A 25 23.26 1.82 -14.56
CA ILE A 25 23.04 3.23 -14.18
C ILE A 25 23.27 3.44 -12.69
N ALA A 26 22.75 2.54 -11.84
CA ALA A 26 22.95 2.62 -10.38
C ALA A 26 24.43 2.50 -10.00
N SER A 27 25.18 1.59 -10.65
CA SER A 27 26.62 1.45 -10.45
C SER A 27 27.39 2.71 -10.88
N LEU A 28 27.06 3.22 -12.06
CA LEU A 28 27.68 4.43 -12.61
C LEU A 28 27.42 5.65 -11.73
N GLN A 29 26.19 5.82 -11.24
CA GLN A 29 25.81 6.90 -10.33
C GLN A 29 26.63 6.84 -9.03
N THR A 30 26.76 5.63 -8.46
CA THR A 30 27.57 5.40 -7.25
C THR A 30 29.05 5.71 -7.48
N GLU A 31 29.62 5.29 -8.62
CA GLU A 31 31.02 5.53 -8.98
C GLU A 31 31.32 7.00 -9.20
N LEU A 32 30.42 7.72 -9.88
CA LEU A 32 30.61 9.15 -10.21
C LEU A 32 30.31 10.06 -9.03
N GLY A 33 29.47 9.65 -8.09
CA GLY A 33 29.06 10.47 -6.94
C GLY A 33 28.38 11.79 -7.31
N VAL A 34 27.74 11.85 -8.49
CA VAL A 34 27.10 13.05 -9.02
C VAL A 34 25.60 12.99 -8.71
N THR A 35 25.04 14.08 -8.19
CA THR A 35 23.59 14.21 -7.99
C THR A 35 22.83 13.92 -9.28
N THR A 36 21.89 13.00 -9.24
CA THR A 36 21.08 12.61 -10.39
C THR A 36 19.60 12.80 -10.07
N ILE A 37 18.88 13.51 -10.91
CA ILE A 37 17.41 13.58 -10.91
C ILE A 37 16.93 12.64 -12.00
N TYR A 38 16.19 11.61 -11.61
CA TYR A 38 15.69 10.56 -12.48
C TYR A 38 14.17 10.57 -12.47
N VAL A 39 13.55 10.84 -13.62
CA VAL A 39 12.09 10.79 -13.79
C VAL A 39 11.71 9.46 -14.39
N THR A 40 10.73 8.78 -13.80
CA THR A 40 10.20 7.51 -14.28
C THR A 40 8.74 7.35 -13.86
N HIS A 41 7.97 6.57 -14.64
CA HIS A 41 6.68 6.04 -14.25
C HIS A 41 6.77 4.57 -13.76
N ASP A 42 7.96 3.96 -13.82
CA ASP A 42 8.20 2.60 -13.33
C ASP A 42 8.59 2.64 -11.84
N GLN A 43 7.69 2.15 -10.98
CA GLN A 43 7.93 2.13 -9.53
C GLN A 43 9.16 1.29 -9.16
N VAL A 44 9.45 0.21 -9.89
CA VAL A 44 10.61 -0.64 -9.61
C VAL A 44 11.90 0.12 -9.87
N GLU A 45 11.95 0.97 -10.89
CA GLU A 45 13.09 1.84 -11.14
C GLU A 45 13.27 2.84 -9.99
N ALA A 46 12.21 3.56 -9.61
CA ALA A 46 12.26 4.54 -8.53
C ALA A 46 12.71 3.90 -7.20
N MET A 47 12.12 2.76 -6.84
CA MET A 47 12.38 2.08 -5.56
C MET A 47 13.75 1.39 -5.48
N THR A 48 14.35 1.03 -6.63
CA THR A 48 15.64 0.29 -6.65
C THR A 48 16.85 1.18 -6.90
N MET A 49 16.67 2.34 -7.53
CA MET A 49 17.78 3.20 -7.94
C MET A 49 17.88 4.49 -7.12
N GLY A 50 16.75 4.98 -6.56
CA GLY A 50 16.70 6.25 -5.85
C GLY A 50 17.16 6.13 -4.40
N ASP A 51 18.06 7.02 -3.94
CA ASP A 51 18.31 7.24 -2.51
C ASP A 51 17.10 7.88 -1.83
N ARG A 52 16.39 8.73 -2.58
CA ARG A 52 15.12 9.35 -2.21
C ARG A 52 14.19 9.34 -3.41
N VAL A 53 12.93 9.08 -3.16
CA VAL A 53 11.87 9.10 -4.18
C VAL A 53 10.87 10.19 -3.85
N ALA A 54 10.51 11.00 -4.84
CA ALA A 54 9.43 11.97 -4.76
C ALA A 54 8.20 11.41 -5.49
N VAL A 55 7.13 11.15 -4.75
CA VAL A 55 5.83 10.78 -5.32
C VAL A 55 5.08 12.06 -5.66
N MET A 56 4.67 12.19 -6.90
CA MET A 56 3.94 13.36 -7.41
C MET A 56 2.53 12.99 -7.84
N ARG A 57 1.59 13.90 -7.63
CA ARG A 57 0.20 13.80 -8.05
C ARG A 57 -0.26 15.16 -8.60
N LYS A 58 -0.69 15.19 -9.85
CA LYS A 58 -1.18 16.43 -10.51
C LYS A 58 -0.22 17.63 -10.38
N GLY A 59 1.09 17.39 -10.44
CA GLY A 59 2.10 18.43 -10.31
C GLY A 59 2.49 18.80 -8.87
N GLU A 60 1.84 18.22 -7.87
CA GLU A 60 2.12 18.44 -6.45
C GLU A 60 2.89 17.25 -5.85
N ILE A 61 3.90 17.54 -5.03
CA ILE A 61 4.66 16.53 -4.29
C ILE A 61 3.82 16.03 -3.13
N GLN A 62 3.57 14.72 -3.08
CA GLN A 62 2.84 14.06 -2.00
C GLN A 62 3.76 13.64 -0.87
N GLN A 63 4.90 13.02 -1.20
CA GLN A 63 5.89 12.57 -0.22
C GLN A 63 7.27 12.51 -0.88
N VAL A 64 8.33 12.83 -0.12
CA VAL A 64 9.72 12.62 -0.52
C VAL A 64 10.44 11.92 0.61
N ALA A 65 10.81 10.66 0.39
CA ALA A 65 11.46 9.82 1.41
C ALA A 65 12.37 8.76 0.76
N PRO A 66 13.20 8.07 1.55
CA PRO A 66 13.84 6.84 1.10
C PRO A 66 12.77 5.82 0.65
N PRO A 67 13.07 4.95 -0.35
CA PRO A 67 12.13 3.98 -0.88
C PRO A 67 11.40 3.15 0.19
N GLN A 68 12.15 2.64 1.17
CA GLN A 68 11.58 1.82 2.24
C GLN A 68 10.55 2.60 3.09
N GLU A 69 10.84 3.86 3.42
CA GLU A 69 9.93 4.71 4.19
C GLU A 69 8.64 5.01 3.43
N LEU A 70 8.74 5.24 2.10
CA LEU A 70 7.54 5.41 1.25
C LEU A 70 6.62 4.18 1.29
N TYR A 71 7.23 3.00 1.36
CA TYR A 71 6.52 1.74 1.39
C TYR A 71 5.89 1.45 2.75
N GLU A 72 6.65 1.64 3.83
CA GLU A 72 6.25 1.31 5.21
C GLU A 72 5.40 2.39 5.87
N GLU A 73 5.68 3.68 5.57
CA GLU A 73 5.01 4.83 6.17
C GLU A 73 4.47 5.81 5.11
N PRO A 74 3.57 5.37 4.21
CA PRO A 74 2.96 6.28 3.23
C PRO A 74 2.18 7.39 3.94
N VAL A 75 2.48 8.66 3.62
CA VAL A 75 1.88 9.82 4.29
C VAL A 75 0.37 9.92 4.10
N ASN A 76 -0.15 9.38 2.99
CA ASN A 76 -1.57 9.41 2.66
C ASN A 76 -1.99 8.18 1.84
N LEU A 77 -3.30 8.03 1.66
CA LEU A 77 -3.96 6.98 0.89
C LEU A 77 -3.42 6.86 -0.54
N PHE A 78 -3.18 8.00 -1.20
CA PHE A 78 -2.68 8.00 -2.56
C PHE A 78 -1.29 7.37 -2.63
N VAL A 79 -0.35 7.78 -1.79
CA VAL A 79 1.01 7.18 -1.77
C VAL A 79 0.93 5.70 -1.42
N GLY A 80 0.13 5.31 -0.42
CA GLY A 80 -0.04 3.91 -0.02
C GLY A 80 -0.56 3.01 -1.13
N GLY A 81 -1.59 3.46 -1.84
CA GLY A 81 -2.18 2.72 -2.94
C GLY A 81 -1.38 2.80 -4.25
N PHE A 82 -0.60 3.88 -4.44
CA PHE A 82 0.24 4.05 -5.63
C PHE A 82 1.52 3.22 -5.56
N ILE A 83 2.16 3.13 -4.38
CA ILE A 83 3.43 2.42 -4.20
C ILE A 83 3.18 0.94 -3.87
N GLY A 84 3.68 0.05 -4.73
CA GLY A 84 3.59 -1.41 -4.61
C GLY A 84 2.99 -2.07 -5.85
N SER A 85 3.41 -3.31 -6.13
CA SER A 85 2.90 -4.12 -7.24
C SER A 85 2.80 -5.59 -6.79
N PRO A 86 1.57 -6.13 -6.65
CA PRO A 86 0.28 -5.44 -6.79
C PRO A 86 0.07 -4.29 -5.81
N ALA A 87 -0.92 -3.42 -6.09
CA ALA A 87 -1.27 -2.30 -5.24
C ALA A 87 -1.82 -2.75 -3.87
N MET A 88 -1.72 -1.89 -2.86
CA MET A 88 -2.31 -2.10 -1.54
C MET A 88 -3.84 -2.26 -1.64
N ASN A 89 -4.38 -3.27 -0.96
CA ASN A 89 -5.84 -3.42 -0.80
C ASN A 89 -6.34 -2.33 0.15
N LEU A 90 -7.34 -1.57 -0.25
CA LEU A 90 -7.92 -0.47 0.53
C LEU A 90 -9.39 -0.77 0.83
N VAL A 91 -9.72 -0.93 2.11
CA VAL A 91 -11.03 -1.37 2.59
C VAL A 91 -11.55 -0.40 3.63
N GLU A 92 -12.86 -0.10 3.60
CA GLU A 92 -13.52 0.63 4.67
C GLU A 92 -13.66 -0.29 5.89
N ALA A 93 -13.28 0.22 7.07
CA ALA A 93 -13.36 -0.50 8.32
C ALA A 93 -13.72 0.45 9.48
N SER A 94 -13.94 -0.09 10.67
CA SER A 94 -13.97 0.67 11.92
C SER A 94 -12.97 0.10 12.92
N ILE A 95 -12.49 0.94 13.82
CA ILE A 95 -11.69 0.51 14.97
C ILE A 95 -12.65 0.26 16.14
N GLU A 96 -12.65 -0.95 16.62
CA GLU A 96 -13.50 -1.38 17.72
C GLU A 96 -12.63 -1.79 18.92
N ARG A 97 -13.25 -1.85 20.10
CA ARG A 97 -12.61 -2.41 21.29
C ARG A 97 -13.35 -3.67 21.70
N ASP A 98 -12.70 -4.81 21.53
CA ASP A 98 -13.20 -6.10 21.95
C ASP A 98 -12.37 -6.64 23.12
N ASN A 99 -13.02 -6.96 24.23
CA ASN A 99 -12.38 -7.50 25.44
C ASN A 99 -11.12 -6.76 25.91
N GLY A 100 -11.09 -5.42 25.70
CA GLY A 100 -9.96 -4.56 26.08
C GLY A 100 -8.86 -4.45 25.02
N ARG A 101 -8.90 -5.24 23.95
CA ARG A 101 -8.00 -5.16 22.80
C ARG A 101 -8.63 -4.36 21.67
N LEU A 102 -7.80 -3.73 20.86
CA LEU A 102 -8.29 -3.14 19.61
C LEU A 102 -8.47 -4.21 18.55
N ALA A 103 -9.52 -4.05 17.76
CA ALA A 103 -9.80 -4.85 16.58
C ALA A 103 -10.19 -3.94 15.40
N VAL A 104 -9.89 -4.40 14.21
CA VAL A 104 -10.35 -3.80 12.96
C VAL A 104 -11.59 -4.56 12.52
N GLN A 105 -12.74 -3.89 12.49
CA GLN A 105 -13.97 -4.44 11.96
C GLN A 105 -14.08 -4.11 10.48
N MET A 106 -13.91 -5.10 9.61
CA MET A 106 -14.07 -5.00 8.14
C MET A 106 -15.29 -5.82 7.72
N GLY A 107 -16.43 -5.17 7.49
CA GLY A 107 -17.68 -5.87 7.23
C GLY A 107 -18.02 -6.87 8.33
N GLU A 108 -18.06 -8.17 7.99
CA GLU A 108 -18.35 -9.25 8.95
C GLU A 108 -17.12 -9.76 9.70
N HIS A 109 -15.91 -9.30 9.34
CA HIS A 109 -14.64 -9.78 9.90
C HIS A 109 -14.11 -8.83 10.98
N ALA A 110 -13.73 -9.38 12.12
CA ALA A 110 -13.02 -8.66 13.18
C ALA A 110 -11.58 -9.19 13.28
N LEU A 111 -10.61 -8.34 12.92
CA LEU A 111 -9.19 -8.68 13.03
C LEU A 111 -8.61 -8.11 14.32
N ALA A 112 -8.14 -8.96 15.21
CA ALA A 112 -7.49 -8.54 16.44
C ALA A 112 -6.15 -7.84 16.16
N LEU A 113 -5.93 -6.68 16.77
CA LEU A 113 -4.66 -5.96 16.72
C LEU A 113 -3.80 -6.34 17.93
N GLY A 114 -2.52 -6.61 17.68
CA GLY A 114 -1.54 -6.83 18.74
C GLY A 114 -1.22 -5.55 19.53
N ASP A 115 -0.71 -5.71 20.75
CA ASP A 115 -0.30 -4.57 21.59
C ASP A 115 0.84 -3.75 20.97
N ASP A 116 1.66 -4.35 20.10
CA ASP A 116 2.72 -3.74 19.31
C ASP A 116 2.19 -2.72 18.31
N VAL A 117 1.01 -2.95 17.75
CA VAL A 117 0.35 -2.01 16.82
C VAL A 117 0.02 -0.71 17.54
N LEU A 118 -0.49 -0.77 18.76
CA LEU A 118 -0.76 0.41 19.58
C LEU A 118 0.52 1.13 20.02
N ALA A 119 1.57 0.38 20.33
CA ALA A 119 2.85 0.96 20.71
C ALA A 119 3.45 1.79 19.56
N THR A 120 3.31 1.34 18.32
CA THR A 120 3.81 2.02 17.12
C THR A 120 2.83 3.06 16.56
N ARG A 121 1.53 2.89 16.82
CA ARG A 121 0.44 3.75 16.29
C ARG A 121 -0.54 4.20 17.39
N PRO A 122 -0.09 4.94 18.40
CA PRO A 122 -0.93 5.34 19.53
C PRO A 122 -2.11 6.23 19.12
N ALA A 123 -2.05 6.85 17.95
CA ALA A 123 -3.13 7.68 17.44
C ALA A 123 -4.40 6.87 17.09
N LEU A 124 -4.31 5.54 16.89
CA LEU A 124 -5.47 4.67 16.65
C LEU A 124 -6.50 4.68 17.76
N GLU A 125 -6.09 4.96 19.00
CA GLU A 125 -7.00 5.14 20.15
C GLU A 125 -8.10 6.20 19.87
N ARG A 126 -7.80 7.22 19.08
CA ARG A 126 -8.75 8.30 18.74
C ARG A 126 -9.78 7.88 17.71
N TYR A 127 -9.55 6.75 17.05
CA TYR A 127 -10.43 6.21 16.00
C TYR A 127 -11.36 5.12 16.52
N VAL A 128 -11.31 4.78 17.81
CA VAL A 128 -12.25 3.79 18.39
C VAL A 128 -13.68 4.26 18.19
N GLY A 129 -14.53 3.40 17.62
CA GLY A 129 -15.91 3.69 17.23
C GLY A 129 -16.05 4.55 15.96
N ARG A 130 -14.96 4.79 15.19
CA ARG A 130 -14.98 5.60 13.99
C ARG A 130 -14.60 4.76 12.76
N LYS A 131 -15.11 5.19 11.60
CA LYS A 131 -14.70 4.65 10.30
C LYS A 131 -13.30 5.10 9.95
N ILE A 132 -12.56 4.20 9.31
CA ILE A 132 -11.19 4.38 8.86
C ILE A 132 -10.99 3.62 7.54
N VAL A 133 -9.99 3.98 6.76
CA VAL A 133 -9.55 3.12 5.67
C VAL A 133 -8.38 2.27 6.16
N VAL A 134 -8.51 0.96 5.97
CA VAL A 134 -7.45 0.00 6.25
C VAL A 134 -6.79 -0.42 4.96
N GLY A 135 -5.47 -0.31 4.93
CA GLY A 135 -4.63 -0.78 3.85
C GLY A 135 -3.98 -2.12 4.22
N VAL A 136 -4.08 -3.09 3.33
CA VAL A 136 -3.44 -4.40 3.48
C VAL A 136 -2.60 -4.68 2.25
N ARG A 137 -1.30 -4.82 2.42
CA ARG A 137 -0.42 -5.15 1.31
C ARG A 137 -0.60 -6.62 0.91
N PRO A 138 -0.52 -6.94 -0.40
CA PRO A 138 -0.69 -8.31 -0.89
C PRO A 138 0.24 -9.35 -0.25
N GLU A 139 1.46 -8.97 0.07
CA GLU A 139 2.45 -9.86 0.73
C GLU A 139 2.18 -10.13 2.23
N ASN A 140 1.30 -9.34 2.86
CA ASN A 140 0.86 -9.57 4.24
C ASN A 140 -0.40 -10.44 4.33
N LEU A 141 -0.76 -11.08 3.20
CA LEU A 141 -1.86 -12.02 3.06
C LEU A 141 -1.34 -13.36 2.58
N GLU A 142 -1.68 -14.44 3.29
CA GLU A 142 -1.27 -15.80 2.93
C GLU A 142 -2.47 -16.76 3.03
N ASP A 143 -2.45 -17.85 2.28
CA ASP A 143 -3.36 -18.96 2.46
C ASP A 143 -3.19 -19.54 3.88
N ALA A 144 -4.22 -19.45 4.73
CA ALA A 144 -4.16 -19.90 6.12
C ALA A 144 -3.84 -21.41 6.25
N ALA A 145 -4.01 -22.19 5.18
CA ALA A 145 -3.57 -23.58 5.15
C ALA A 145 -2.03 -23.71 5.17
N LEU A 146 -1.30 -22.66 4.79
CA LEU A 146 0.16 -22.59 4.86
C LEU A 146 0.66 -21.96 6.17
N GLU A 147 -0.21 -21.24 6.88
CA GLU A 147 0.04 -20.54 8.14
C GLU A 147 -0.92 -21.05 9.26
N PRO A 148 -0.84 -22.34 9.63
CA PRO A 148 -1.82 -22.94 10.54
C PRO A 148 -1.80 -22.33 11.95
N ASP A 149 -0.68 -21.72 12.35
CA ASP A 149 -0.51 -21.12 13.68
C ASP A 149 -1.12 -19.71 13.78
N THR A 150 -1.54 -19.11 12.66
CA THR A 150 -2.24 -17.82 12.69
C THR A 150 -3.59 -17.95 13.40
N PRO A 151 -3.88 -17.13 14.44
CA PRO A 151 -5.16 -17.17 15.16
C PRO A 151 -6.37 -16.95 14.25
N GLU A 152 -7.54 -17.48 14.62
CA GLU A 152 -8.77 -17.29 13.85
C GLU A 152 -9.19 -15.80 13.77
N ASP A 153 -8.95 -15.04 14.83
CA ASP A 153 -9.22 -13.60 14.91
C ASP A 153 -8.19 -12.75 14.14
N GLN A 154 -7.30 -13.37 13.35
CA GLN A 154 -6.39 -12.74 12.39
C GLN A 154 -6.56 -13.35 10.99
N ARG A 155 -7.75 -13.87 10.69
CA ARG A 155 -8.06 -14.44 9.38
C ARG A 155 -9.27 -13.74 8.75
N LEU A 156 -9.20 -13.61 7.42
CA LEU A 156 -10.33 -13.23 6.59
C LEU A 156 -10.87 -14.44 5.86
N ARG A 157 -12.17 -14.51 5.66
CA ARG A 157 -12.80 -15.52 4.84
C ARG A 157 -13.28 -14.92 3.54
N GLY A 158 -12.90 -15.53 2.42
CA GLY A 158 -13.24 -15.04 1.09
C GLY A 158 -13.49 -16.14 0.08
N VAL A 159 -13.88 -15.74 -1.13
CA VAL A 159 -14.06 -16.64 -2.27
C VAL A 159 -13.06 -16.28 -3.37
N VAL A 160 -12.26 -17.25 -3.80
CA VAL A 160 -11.24 -17.06 -4.84
C VAL A 160 -11.91 -16.77 -6.18
N VAL A 161 -11.65 -15.60 -6.75
CA VAL A 161 -12.17 -15.17 -8.07
C VAL A 161 -11.18 -15.56 -9.18
N LEU A 162 -9.88 -15.29 -8.95
CA LEU A 162 -8.83 -15.55 -9.93
C LEU A 162 -7.54 -15.99 -9.21
N ARG A 163 -6.88 -16.99 -9.78
CA ARG A 163 -5.60 -17.50 -9.33
C ARG A 163 -4.58 -17.38 -10.46
N GLU A 164 -3.51 -16.64 -10.23
CA GLU A 164 -2.42 -16.42 -11.19
C GLU A 164 -1.11 -17.01 -10.64
N PRO A 165 -0.72 -18.23 -11.04
CA PRO A 165 0.52 -18.84 -10.59
C PRO A 165 1.71 -18.26 -11.34
N LEU A 166 2.64 -17.62 -10.62
CA LEU A 166 3.85 -17.02 -11.16
C LEU A 166 5.11 -17.92 -10.98
N GLY A 167 4.91 -19.14 -10.46
CA GLY A 167 5.99 -20.08 -10.20
C GLY A 167 6.56 -19.97 -8.79
N SER A 168 7.08 -18.83 -8.38
CA SER A 168 7.59 -18.57 -7.04
C SER A 168 6.49 -18.22 -6.03
N GLU A 169 5.34 -17.75 -6.51
CA GLU A 169 4.19 -17.32 -5.73
C GLU A 169 2.90 -17.47 -6.55
N ILE A 170 1.77 -17.30 -5.90
CA ILE A 170 0.45 -17.25 -6.50
C ILE A 170 -0.16 -15.89 -6.17
N VAL A 171 -0.49 -15.08 -7.18
CA VAL A 171 -1.34 -13.91 -6.98
C VAL A 171 -2.78 -14.40 -6.97
N ALA A 172 -3.42 -14.26 -5.81
CA ALA A 172 -4.80 -14.68 -5.57
C ALA A 172 -5.71 -13.47 -5.46
N HIS A 173 -6.74 -13.40 -6.30
CA HIS A 173 -7.81 -12.43 -6.19
C HIS A 173 -8.99 -13.12 -5.51
N PHE A 174 -9.49 -12.56 -4.42
CA PHE A 174 -10.60 -13.14 -3.67
C PHE A 174 -11.55 -12.05 -3.17
N THR A 175 -12.85 -12.33 -3.15
CA THR A 175 -13.85 -11.44 -2.56
C THR A 175 -13.91 -11.62 -1.06
N VAL A 176 -14.05 -10.53 -0.33
CA VAL A 176 -14.26 -10.49 1.12
C VAL A 176 -15.54 -9.70 1.40
N ALA A 177 -16.37 -10.15 2.34
CA ALA A 177 -17.57 -9.44 2.80
C ALA A 177 -17.19 -8.20 3.62
N ALA A 178 -16.65 -7.19 2.95
CA ALA A 178 -16.24 -5.91 3.52
C ALA A 178 -16.48 -4.79 2.50
N PRO A 179 -16.96 -3.60 2.92
CA PRO A 179 -17.22 -2.50 2.00
C PRO A 179 -15.92 -1.95 1.43
N PRO A 180 -15.85 -1.65 0.12
CA PRO A 180 -14.68 -1.00 -0.47
C PRO A 180 -14.50 0.41 0.09
N ALA A 181 -13.26 0.88 0.21
CA ALA A 181 -13.00 2.28 0.48
C ALA A 181 -13.37 3.12 -0.75
N LEU A 182 -14.30 4.07 -0.59
CA LEU A 182 -14.86 4.90 -1.69
C LEU A 182 -14.43 6.37 -1.55
N THR A 183 -13.22 6.64 -1.13
CA THR A 183 -12.65 8.00 -1.07
C THR A 183 -12.31 8.52 -2.47
N GLU A 184 -12.11 9.84 -2.59
CA GLU A 184 -11.68 10.45 -3.85
C GLU A 184 -10.32 9.89 -4.30
N ASP A 185 -9.39 9.70 -3.37
CA ASP A 185 -8.07 9.13 -3.64
C ASP A 185 -8.15 7.71 -4.23
N VAL A 186 -9.01 6.84 -3.67
CA VAL A 186 -9.21 5.48 -4.20
C VAL A 186 -9.81 5.50 -5.60
N ARG A 187 -10.75 6.41 -5.87
CA ARG A 187 -11.32 6.57 -7.22
C ARG A 187 -10.28 7.04 -8.24
N GLU A 188 -9.38 7.91 -7.83
CA GLU A 188 -8.28 8.38 -8.68
C GLU A 188 -7.28 7.27 -8.96
N LEU A 189 -6.83 6.54 -7.93
CA LEU A 189 -5.97 5.37 -8.10
C LEU A 189 -6.58 4.34 -9.06
N ALA A 190 -7.89 4.10 -8.95
CA ALA A 190 -8.61 3.20 -9.85
C ALA A 190 -8.62 3.68 -11.31
N ARG A 191 -8.65 5.01 -11.55
CA ARG A 191 -8.50 5.58 -12.92
C ARG A 191 -7.13 5.28 -13.50
N ASP A 192 -6.09 5.49 -12.73
CA ASP A 192 -4.70 5.31 -13.18
C ASP A 192 -4.41 3.86 -13.58
N VAL A 193 -5.10 2.89 -12.96
CA VAL A 193 -4.98 1.46 -13.30
C VAL A 193 -6.11 0.92 -14.19
N GLY A 194 -6.99 1.80 -14.70
CA GLY A 194 -8.08 1.41 -15.61
C GLY A 194 -9.23 0.63 -14.95
N GLN A 195 -9.38 0.73 -13.62
CA GLN A 195 -10.43 0.07 -12.83
C GLN A 195 -11.56 1.02 -12.39
N GLU A 196 -11.65 2.21 -12.95
CA GLU A 196 -12.64 3.24 -12.58
C GLU A 196 -14.07 2.73 -12.63
N SER A 197 -14.42 1.97 -13.67
CA SER A 197 -15.76 1.43 -13.83
C SER A 197 -16.16 0.43 -12.74
N ALA A 198 -15.21 -0.35 -12.23
CA ALA A 198 -15.44 -1.30 -11.14
C ALA A 198 -15.72 -0.56 -9.82
N VAL A 199 -14.95 0.49 -9.53
CA VAL A 199 -15.14 1.31 -8.32
C VAL A 199 -16.45 2.11 -8.40
N GLN A 200 -16.82 2.62 -9.58
CA GLN A 200 -18.11 3.31 -9.78
C GLN A 200 -19.30 2.37 -9.63
N ALA A 201 -19.21 1.14 -10.14
CA ALA A 201 -20.26 0.13 -9.98
C ALA A 201 -20.42 -0.24 -8.49
N ALA A 202 -19.33 -0.49 -7.79
CA ALA A 202 -19.35 -0.76 -6.35
C ALA A 202 -19.99 0.37 -5.54
N ALA A 203 -19.70 1.63 -5.89
CA ALA A 203 -20.31 2.80 -5.26
C ALA A 203 -21.82 2.92 -5.55
N ALA A 204 -22.26 2.61 -6.79
CA ALA A 204 -23.65 2.70 -7.20
C ALA A 204 -24.54 1.60 -6.60
N GLU A 205 -23.99 0.42 -6.39
CA GLU A 205 -24.69 -0.77 -5.89
C GLU A 205 -24.68 -0.87 -4.35
N GLY A 206 -23.94 0.01 -3.65
CA GLY A 206 -23.74 -0.09 -2.19
C GLY A 206 -23.04 -1.40 -1.84
N ALA A 207 -21.98 -1.73 -2.59
CA ALA A 207 -21.30 -3.00 -2.48
C ALA A 207 -20.78 -3.23 -1.04
N ASN A 208 -21.12 -4.38 -0.49
CA ASN A 208 -20.62 -4.87 0.80
C ASN A 208 -19.50 -5.90 0.61
N GLU A 209 -18.98 -6.03 -0.60
CA GLU A 209 -17.91 -6.95 -0.94
C GLU A 209 -16.78 -6.21 -1.65
N THR A 210 -15.55 -6.58 -1.31
CA THR A 210 -14.33 -6.04 -1.94
C THR A 210 -13.51 -7.19 -2.50
N VAL A 211 -12.98 -7.01 -3.71
CA VAL A 211 -11.95 -7.92 -4.25
C VAL A 211 -10.61 -7.48 -3.68
N MET A 212 -9.98 -8.39 -2.96
CA MET A 212 -8.62 -8.23 -2.43
C MET A 212 -7.63 -9.07 -3.23
N VAL A 213 -6.39 -8.64 -3.24
CA VAL A 213 -5.27 -9.35 -3.88
C VAL A 213 -4.29 -9.78 -2.80
N GLY A 214 -3.95 -11.07 -2.77
CA GLY A 214 -2.93 -11.63 -1.87
C GLY A 214 -1.80 -12.28 -2.67
N ARG A 215 -0.60 -12.34 -2.09
CA ARG A 215 0.56 -13.05 -2.61
C ARG A 215 0.78 -14.31 -1.77
N PHE A 216 0.22 -15.42 -2.24
CA PHE A 216 0.26 -16.68 -1.53
C PHE A 216 1.46 -17.53 -1.94
N GLY A 217 1.94 -18.33 -1.02
CA GLY A 217 3.03 -19.25 -1.27
C GLY A 217 2.71 -20.25 -2.40
N PRO A 218 3.72 -20.68 -3.18
CA PRO A 218 3.51 -21.53 -4.37
C PRO A 218 2.93 -22.90 -4.04
N ARG A 219 2.89 -23.29 -2.75
CA ARG A 219 2.31 -24.56 -2.27
C ARG A 219 0.82 -24.45 -1.98
N SER A 220 0.22 -23.27 -2.02
CA SER A 220 -1.22 -23.11 -1.88
C SER A 220 -1.96 -23.89 -2.95
N ARG A 221 -3.03 -24.57 -2.55
CA ARG A 221 -3.84 -25.45 -3.42
C ARG A 221 -5.18 -24.85 -3.79
N ILE A 222 -5.38 -23.56 -3.50
CA ILE A 222 -6.63 -22.86 -3.83
C ILE A 222 -6.93 -22.94 -5.33
N LYS A 223 -8.22 -22.91 -5.66
CA LYS A 223 -8.74 -22.87 -7.03
C LYS A 223 -9.79 -21.76 -7.14
N ASN A 224 -10.04 -21.31 -8.36
CA ASN A 224 -11.13 -20.37 -8.62
C ASN A 224 -12.46 -20.97 -8.14
N GLY A 225 -13.23 -20.22 -7.37
CA GLY A 225 -14.49 -20.61 -6.74
C GLY A 225 -14.36 -21.25 -5.36
N ASP A 226 -13.14 -21.57 -4.91
CA ASP A 226 -12.95 -22.09 -3.55
C ASP A 226 -13.20 -21.01 -2.50
N VAL A 227 -13.78 -21.41 -1.36
CA VAL A 227 -13.77 -20.62 -0.14
C VAL A 227 -12.41 -20.78 0.51
N VAL A 228 -11.77 -19.66 0.84
CA VAL A 228 -10.43 -19.64 1.44
C VAL A 228 -10.44 -18.83 2.74
N ASP A 229 -9.75 -19.35 3.76
CA ASP A 229 -9.37 -18.58 4.93
C ASP A 229 -7.98 -17.99 4.67
N VAL A 230 -7.85 -16.68 4.79
CA VAL A 230 -6.64 -15.90 4.48
C VAL A 230 -6.05 -15.38 5.78
N ALA A 231 -4.85 -15.78 6.10
CA ALA A 231 -4.08 -15.26 7.22
C ALA A 231 -3.67 -13.83 6.92
N VAL A 232 -3.81 -12.94 7.90
CA VAL A 232 -3.48 -11.52 7.80
C VAL A 232 -2.40 -11.18 8.81
N GLU A 233 -1.31 -10.58 8.36
CA GLU A 233 -0.30 -10.01 9.25
C GLU A 233 -0.80 -8.68 9.81
N THR A 234 -1.56 -8.75 10.93
CA THR A 234 -2.24 -7.57 11.50
C THR A 234 -1.29 -6.49 12.01
N GLY A 235 -0.04 -6.84 12.33
CA GLY A 235 1.02 -5.90 12.68
C GLY A 235 1.46 -4.98 11.54
N ALA A 236 1.28 -5.44 10.29
CA ALA A 236 1.67 -4.74 9.07
C ALA A 236 0.52 -3.96 8.40
N LEU A 237 -0.65 -3.86 9.06
CA LEU A 237 -1.78 -3.08 8.53
C LEU A 237 -1.45 -1.59 8.49
N HIS A 238 -1.91 -0.91 7.44
CA HIS A 238 -1.88 0.53 7.29
C HIS A 238 -3.24 1.13 7.63
N PHE A 239 -3.23 2.31 8.22
CA PHE A 239 -4.46 2.99 8.65
C PHE A 239 -4.45 4.42 8.10
N PHE A 240 -5.57 4.82 7.50
CA PHE A 240 -5.73 6.16 6.92
C PHE A 240 -7.03 6.78 7.38
N ASP A 241 -6.97 8.04 7.73
CA ASP A 241 -8.16 8.81 8.08
C ASP A 241 -9.10 8.92 6.87
N MET A 242 -10.39 8.65 7.10
CA MET A 242 -11.39 8.55 6.03
C MET A 242 -11.67 9.89 5.34
N GLU A 243 -11.55 11.00 6.07
CA GLU A 243 -11.90 12.34 5.58
C GLU A 243 -10.71 13.02 4.91
N THR A 244 -9.52 12.89 5.52
CA THR A 244 -8.30 13.59 5.07
C THR A 244 -7.42 12.73 4.16
N GLY A 245 -7.62 11.41 4.17
CA GLY A 245 -6.74 10.45 3.49
C GLY A 245 -5.37 10.31 4.13
N LEU A 246 -5.07 11.00 5.24
CA LEU A 246 -3.75 10.97 5.88
C LEU A 246 -3.51 9.68 6.64
N GLY A 247 -2.25 9.22 6.62
CA GLY A 247 -1.81 8.05 7.37
C GLY A 247 -1.81 8.28 8.88
N VAL A 248 -2.23 7.27 9.64
CA VAL A 248 -2.32 7.29 11.10
C VAL A 248 -1.13 6.56 11.69
N TYR A 249 0.04 7.21 11.75
CA TYR A 249 1.28 6.61 12.23
C TYR A 249 1.75 7.11 13.60
N SER A 250 1.53 8.38 13.95
CA SER A 250 1.98 8.95 15.22
C SER A 250 0.98 10.00 15.74
N GLN A 251 1.22 10.56 16.93
CA GLN A 251 0.35 11.57 17.53
C GLN A 251 0.21 12.90 16.74
N GLY A 252 0.92 13.04 15.61
CA GLY A 252 0.91 14.24 14.79
C GLY A 252 1.05 13.94 13.30
N GLY A 253 0.02 13.41 12.66
CA GLY A 253 -0.01 13.25 11.19
C GLY A 253 0.18 14.56 10.40
N GLN A 254 -0.01 15.73 11.02
CA GLN A 254 0.31 17.04 10.46
C GLN A 254 1.79 17.42 10.54
N ALA A 255 2.57 16.86 11.45
CA ALA A 255 3.95 17.31 11.70
C ALA A 255 4.95 17.01 10.58
N LYS A 256 4.70 16.04 9.70
CA LYS A 256 5.61 15.73 8.57
C LYS A 256 5.40 16.66 7.36
N LEU A 257 4.21 17.23 7.17
CA LEU A 257 3.94 18.22 6.12
C LEU A 257 4.50 19.61 6.50
N ASP A 258 4.43 20.00 7.79
CA ASP A 258 4.89 21.31 8.26
C ASP A 258 6.43 21.45 8.30
N THR A 259 7.17 20.35 8.42
CA THR A 259 8.65 20.39 8.37
C THR A 259 9.19 20.59 6.97
N GLN A 260 8.42 20.33 5.92
CA GLN A 260 8.87 20.57 4.54
C GLN A 260 8.62 22.01 4.05
N SER A 261 7.62 22.70 4.60
CA SER A 261 7.34 24.11 4.26
C SER A 261 8.27 25.13 4.95
N ASN A 262 8.91 24.75 6.05
CA ASN A 262 9.71 25.70 6.87
C ASN A 262 11.21 25.73 6.51
N ASN A 263 11.69 24.90 5.58
CA ASN A 263 13.10 24.92 5.10
C ASN A 263 13.31 25.81 3.86
N GLY A 264 12.29 26.54 3.41
CA GLY A 264 12.36 27.41 2.23
C GLY A 264 12.63 28.91 2.52
N GLU A 265 12.51 29.36 3.77
CA GLU A 265 12.59 30.81 4.10
C GLU A 265 13.89 31.25 4.81
N GLY A 266 14.96 30.46 4.79
CA GLY A 266 16.19 30.74 5.53
C GLY A 266 17.44 31.10 4.71
N ALA A 267 17.32 31.58 3.45
CA ALA A 267 18.48 31.98 2.66
C ALA A 267 18.27 33.29 1.90
N GLN A 268 18.04 34.41 2.63
CA GLN A 268 18.33 35.76 2.20
C GLN A 268 18.82 36.57 3.43
N GLY A 269 20.13 36.70 3.49
CA GLY A 269 20.83 37.52 4.47
C GLY A 269 22.31 37.55 4.14
#